data_c696a47af0783cebbadfc4b2c82c1be7
#
_entry.id   c696a47af0783cebbadfc4b2c82c1be7
#
_cell.length_a   1.000
_cell.length_b   1.000
_cell.length_c   1.000
_cell.angle_alpha   90.00
_cell.angle_beta   90.00
_cell.angle_gamma   90.00
#
_symmetry.space_group_name_H-M   'P 1'
#
loop_
_entity.id
_entity.type
_entity.pdbx_description
1 polymer ?
#
loop_
_entity_poly.entity_id
_entity_poly.type
_entity_poly.pdbx_seq_one_letter_code
_entity_poly.pdbx_strand_id
1 'polypeptide(L)'
;MRIFGHYVENLYFWRLALGFPVALWSVLLSSRLLVWSLQDSKANAFDKQREQWILRETRKARRALQVLSATFITGHSSVAQKDTAIAMQNNDSIIVSQVGRDGNESARMSQISSSPQDSMEFVIMNIFSQMIADIPFTQIPDKCPLVVVFDVTTSLPLENIRHYWDEAWQKNNITFPVEHVEGRGLSVIDRWLNERIKDKAMLLIVGLQIDPVVTNNTAEAAVTLLLGNRLTQVALDPLALLHRPDAAPSGELSEGMRMAAWNVPLKESMVKNLWLAGMTGEQRAEAIGCQNAHPAQCVKDEAVISLDISMGNAGAAAPWLAIAAATEIARQTQSPQMIICGDTTQKVLWSTLITPIASRQEMDL
;
A
#
# COMPACT_ATOMS: atom_id res chain seq x y z
N MET A 1 65.14 16.34 -68.29
CA MET A 1 65.08 15.54 -67.05
C MET A 1 66.10 15.99 -66.01
N ARG A 2 66.30 17.30 -65.79
CA ARG A 2 67.27 17.87 -64.84
C ARG A 2 66.67 18.93 -63.85
N ILE A 3 65.40 19.15 -63.87
CA ILE A 3 64.74 20.19 -63.03
C ILE A 3 64.28 19.59 -61.71
N PHE A 4 64.09 18.30 -61.59
CA PHE A 4 63.65 17.64 -60.33
C PHE A 4 64.79 17.23 -59.41
N GLY A 5 66.03 17.17 -59.82
CA GLY A 5 67.17 16.72 -59.03
C GLY A 5 67.56 17.66 -57.88
N HIS A 6 67.36 18.97 -58.02
CA HIS A 6 67.79 19.97 -57.07
C HIS A 6 66.81 20.15 -55.86
N TYR A 7 65.57 19.69 -56.04
CA TYR A 7 64.55 19.78 -54.99
C TYR A 7 64.61 18.59 -54.03
N VAL A 8 65.14 17.44 -54.42
CA VAL A 8 65.16 16.20 -53.61
C VAL A 8 66.20 16.24 -52.48
N GLU A 9 67.26 17.07 -52.60
CA GLU A 9 68.26 17.24 -51.55
C GLU A 9 67.92 18.32 -50.52
N ASN A 10 66.86 19.07 -50.74
CA ASN A 10 66.49 20.14 -49.86
C ASN A 10 65.59 19.65 -48.74
N LEU A 11 66.10 19.64 -47.55
CA LEU A 11 65.38 19.18 -46.34
C LEU A 11 64.03 19.93 -46.07
N TYR A 12 63.91 21.14 -46.59
CA TYR A 12 62.70 21.95 -46.61
C TYR A 12 61.61 21.39 -47.53
N PHE A 13 62.01 20.86 -48.71
CA PHE A 13 61.04 20.27 -49.57
C PHE A 13 60.35 19.03 -49.00
N TRP A 14 61.09 18.16 -48.37
CA TRP A 14 60.53 16.98 -47.68
C TRP A 14 59.70 17.29 -46.48
N ARG A 15 60.10 18.30 -45.71
CA ARG A 15 59.29 18.82 -44.57
C ARG A 15 57.96 19.37 -45.05
N LEU A 16 57.91 20.11 -46.16
CA LEU A 16 56.67 20.64 -46.72
C LEU A 16 55.86 19.57 -47.43
N ALA A 17 56.51 18.72 -48.28
CA ALA A 17 55.81 17.76 -49.09
C ALA A 17 55.18 16.55 -48.29
N LEU A 18 55.87 16.13 -47.25
CA LEU A 18 55.39 15.03 -46.39
C LEU A 18 54.96 15.49 -45.00
N GLY A 19 55.71 16.42 -44.39
CA GLY A 19 55.46 16.86 -43.02
C GLY A 19 54.12 17.61 -42.89
N PHE A 20 53.82 18.52 -43.81
CA PHE A 20 52.57 19.28 -43.73
C PHE A 20 51.31 18.43 -43.94
N PRO A 21 51.22 17.54 -44.96
CA PRO A 21 50.08 16.65 -45.12
C PRO A 21 49.90 15.68 -43.93
N VAL A 22 50.99 15.13 -43.39
CA VAL A 22 50.95 14.25 -42.22
C VAL A 22 50.48 15.02 -40.99
N ALA A 23 50.98 16.23 -40.76
CA ALA A 23 50.54 17.08 -39.65
C ALA A 23 49.04 17.44 -39.77
N LEU A 24 48.60 17.85 -40.97
CA LEU A 24 47.21 18.17 -41.25
C LEU A 24 46.31 16.94 -41.01
N TRP A 25 46.72 15.80 -41.50
CA TRP A 25 45.98 14.56 -41.32
C TRP A 25 45.92 14.14 -39.86
N SER A 26 47.02 14.30 -39.13
CA SER A 26 47.06 14.00 -37.69
C SER A 26 46.11 14.91 -36.88
N VAL A 27 46.03 16.21 -37.25
CA VAL A 27 45.08 17.15 -36.61
C VAL A 27 43.64 16.76 -36.91
N LEU A 28 43.32 16.43 -38.16
CA LEU A 28 41.97 16.00 -38.55
C LEU A 28 41.57 14.68 -37.85
N LEU A 29 42.48 13.72 -37.80
CA LEU A 29 42.23 12.46 -37.10
C LEU A 29 42.03 12.68 -35.60
N SER A 30 42.90 13.48 -34.98
CA SER A 30 42.80 13.81 -33.56
C SER A 30 41.49 14.55 -33.21
N SER A 31 41.07 15.50 -34.05
CA SER A 31 39.79 16.21 -33.88
C SER A 31 38.62 15.26 -34.01
N ARG A 32 38.64 14.33 -34.96
CA ARG A 32 37.58 13.32 -35.10
C ARG A 32 37.52 12.36 -33.93
N LEU A 33 38.69 11.89 -33.44
CA LEU A 33 38.76 11.05 -32.25
C LEU A 33 38.25 11.79 -30.99
N LEU A 34 38.55 13.07 -30.88
CA LEU A 34 38.08 13.90 -29.76
C LEU A 34 36.57 14.06 -29.81
N VAL A 35 35.98 14.36 -30.96
CA VAL A 35 34.53 14.44 -31.15
C VAL A 35 33.87 13.11 -30.84
N TRP A 36 34.43 12.01 -31.33
CA TRP A 36 33.92 10.65 -31.06
C TRP A 36 33.99 10.35 -29.55
N SER A 37 35.09 10.61 -28.88
CA SER A 37 35.27 10.41 -27.46
C SER A 37 34.28 11.25 -26.60
N LEU A 38 34.02 12.50 -27.03
CA LEU A 38 33.02 13.35 -26.38
C LEU A 38 31.60 12.81 -26.56
N GLN A 39 31.27 12.30 -27.74
CA GLN A 39 29.96 11.69 -28.01
C GLN A 39 29.79 10.42 -27.22
N ASP A 40 30.80 9.55 -27.14
CA ASP A 40 30.79 8.32 -26.38
C ASP A 40 30.65 8.61 -24.85
N SER A 41 31.43 9.56 -24.35
CA SER A 41 31.31 10.00 -22.96
C SER A 41 29.93 10.56 -22.62
N LYS A 42 29.32 11.30 -23.55
CA LYS A 42 27.96 11.82 -23.41
C LYS A 42 26.93 10.69 -23.39
N ALA A 43 27.03 9.72 -24.31
CA ALA A 43 26.16 8.54 -24.37
C ALA A 43 26.24 7.75 -23.05
N ASN A 44 27.46 7.43 -22.58
CA ASN A 44 27.69 6.72 -21.34
C ASN A 44 27.14 7.48 -20.11
N ALA A 45 27.23 8.83 -20.10
CA ALA A 45 26.63 9.62 -19.04
C ALA A 45 25.10 9.56 -19.04
N PHE A 46 24.46 9.57 -20.20
CA PHE A 46 23.01 9.41 -20.33
C PHE A 46 22.56 8.00 -19.89
N ASP A 47 23.25 6.96 -20.30
CA ASP A 47 22.93 5.59 -19.90
C ASP A 47 23.05 5.40 -18.39
N LYS A 48 24.11 5.93 -17.79
CA LYS A 48 24.30 5.91 -16.34
C LYS A 48 23.21 6.69 -15.59
N GLN A 49 22.78 7.84 -16.11
CA GLN A 49 21.65 8.58 -15.54
C GLN A 49 20.34 7.80 -15.64
N ARG A 50 20.09 7.16 -16.81
CA ARG A 50 18.91 6.32 -17.02
C ARG A 50 18.88 5.13 -16.07
N GLU A 51 20.00 4.42 -15.92
CA GLU A 51 20.12 3.30 -14.97
C GLU A 51 19.87 3.77 -13.54
N GLN A 52 20.46 4.89 -13.12
CA GLN A 52 20.23 5.46 -11.79
C GLN A 52 18.77 5.86 -11.57
N TRP A 53 18.13 6.40 -12.62
CA TRP A 53 16.70 6.75 -12.54
C TRP A 53 15.84 5.49 -12.43
N ILE A 54 16.05 4.47 -13.26
CA ILE A 54 15.34 3.19 -13.19
C ILE A 54 15.51 2.55 -11.81
N LEU A 55 16.73 2.48 -11.30
CA LEU A 55 17.00 1.92 -9.97
C LEU A 55 16.29 2.72 -8.86
N ARG A 56 16.23 4.04 -8.99
CA ARG A 56 15.53 4.90 -8.03
C ARG A 56 14.02 4.62 -8.04
N GLU A 57 13.42 4.61 -9.22
CA GLU A 57 11.99 4.35 -9.35
C GLU A 57 11.62 2.92 -8.93
N THR A 58 12.42 1.93 -9.29
CA THR A 58 12.23 0.54 -8.82
C THR A 58 12.31 0.45 -7.29
N ARG A 59 13.28 1.14 -6.67
CA ARG A 59 13.37 1.18 -5.20
C ARG A 59 12.18 1.88 -4.54
N LYS A 60 11.62 2.91 -5.16
CA LYS A 60 10.40 3.56 -4.67
C LYS A 60 9.20 2.63 -4.78
N ALA A 61 9.05 1.96 -5.91
CA ALA A 61 7.93 1.06 -6.16
C ALA A 61 7.96 -0.18 -5.25
N ARG A 62 9.14 -0.66 -4.86
CA ARG A 62 9.35 -1.80 -3.93
C ARG A 62 9.19 -1.43 -2.45
N ARG A 63 8.85 -0.19 -2.12
CA ARG A 63 8.61 0.17 -0.72
C ARG A 63 7.38 -0.54 -0.20
N ALA A 64 7.48 -1.06 1.00
CA ALA A 64 6.39 -1.67 1.73
C ALA A 64 6.41 -1.18 3.18
N LEU A 65 5.26 -1.20 3.82
CA LEU A 65 5.13 -1.00 5.26
C LEU A 65 5.00 -2.34 5.95
N GLN A 66 5.53 -2.41 7.15
CA GLN A 66 5.35 -3.55 8.04
C GLN A 66 4.04 -3.37 8.79
N VAL A 67 3.17 -4.36 8.75
CA VAL A 67 2.00 -4.42 9.62
C VAL A 67 2.47 -4.94 10.97
N LEU A 68 2.53 -4.07 11.97
CA LEU A 68 3.02 -4.40 13.31
C LEU A 68 1.88 -4.86 14.23
N SER A 69 0.69 -4.30 14.05
CA SER A 69 -0.55 -4.73 14.70
C SER A 69 -1.72 -4.51 13.76
N ALA A 70 -2.69 -5.42 13.80
CA ALA A 70 -3.92 -5.33 13.04
C ALA A 70 -5.05 -5.86 13.92
N THR A 71 -6.00 -5.00 14.28
CA THR A 71 -7.17 -5.39 15.06
C THR A 71 -8.44 -4.87 14.40
N PHE A 72 -9.51 -5.61 14.51
CA PHE A 72 -10.80 -5.20 13.96
C PHE A 72 -11.96 -5.76 14.75
N ILE A 73 -13.05 -5.01 14.79
CA ILE A 73 -14.32 -5.34 15.44
C ILE A 73 -15.41 -5.19 14.39
N THR A 74 -16.24 -6.23 14.24
CA THR A 74 -17.33 -6.27 13.26
C THR A 74 -18.56 -6.92 13.87
N GLY A 75 -19.63 -7.04 13.12
CA GLY A 75 -20.84 -7.76 13.52
C GLY A 75 -20.67 -9.27 13.69
N HIS A 76 -19.50 -9.84 13.40
CA HIS A 76 -19.24 -11.25 13.68
C HIS A 76 -19.20 -11.50 15.21
N SER A 77 -19.83 -12.56 15.64
CA SER A 77 -19.93 -12.90 17.06
C SER A 77 -18.66 -13.52 17.66
N SER A 78 -17.66 -13.81 16.84
CA SER A 78 -16.39 -14.39 17.29
C SER A 78 -15.55 -13.37 18.07
N VAL A 79 -15.01 -13.79 19.20
CA VAL A 79 -14.13 -12.96 20.03
C VAL A 79 -12.69 -12.94 19.48
N ALA A 80 -12.26 -14.02 18.80
CA ALA A 80 -10.90 -14.11 18.31
C ALA A 80 -10.77 -13.52 16.90
N GLN A 81 -9.84 -12.61 16.70
CA GLN A 81 -9.52 -12.01 15.39
C GLN A 81 -9.31 -13.06 14.28
N LYS A 82 -8.63 -14.14 14.63
CA LYS A 82 -8.37 -15.27 13.75
C LYS A 82 -9.65 -15.90 13.22
N ASP A 83 -10.61 -16.20 14.08
CA ASP A 83 -11.85 -16.87 13.70
C ASP A 83 -12.73 -15.95 12.85
N THR A 84 -12.75 -14.66 13.18
CA THR A 84 -13.43 -13.65 12.39
C THR A 84 -12.79 -13.51 10.99
N ALA A 85 -11.47 -13.51 10.88
CA ALA A 85 -10.78 -13.47 9.59
C ALA A 85 -11.09 -14.72 8.72
N ILE A 86 -11.18 -15.90 9.33
CA ILE A 86 -11.57 -17.15 8.66
C ILE A 86 -13.04 -17.09 8.21
N ALA A 87 -13.95 -16.59 9.04
CA ALA A 87 -15.36 -16.41 8.67
C ALA A 87 -15.49 -15.45 7.46
N MET A 88 -14.74 -14.33 7.46
CA MET A 88 -14.68 -13.44 6.30
C MET A 88 -14.12 -14.15 5.07
N GLN A 89 -13.03 -14.92 5.22
CA GLN A 89 -12.41 -15.67 4.12
C GLN A 89 -13.39 -16.67 3.50
N ASN A 90 -14.25 -17.27 4.29
CA ASN A 90 -15.30 -18.20 3.83
C ASN A 90 -16.51 -17.48 3.23
N ASN A 91 -16.53 -16.14 3.20
CA ASN A 91 -17.69 -15.34 2.82
C ASN A 91 -18.94 -15.63 3.71
N ASP A 92 -18.73 -15.93 5.00
CA ASP A 92 -19.83 -16.20 5.93
C ASP A 92 -20.71 -14.94 6.05
N SER A 93 -21.98 -15.08 5.70
CA SER A 93 -22.91 -13.95 5.64
C SER A 93 -23.44 -13.62 7.03
N ILE A 94 -23.23 -12.35 7.46
CA ILE A 94 -23.75 -11.79 8.70
C ILE A 94 -24.72 -10.63 8.47
N ILE A 95 -24.94 -10.25 7.21
CA ILE A 95 -25.87 -9.17 6.88
C ILE A 95 -27.31 -9.64 7.04
N VAL A 96 -28.06 -8.95 7.92
CA VAL A 96 -29.46 -9.27 8.23
C VAL A 96 -30.33 -8.02 8.19
N SER A 97 -31.64 -8.19 8.05
CA SER A 97 -32.59 -7.08 8.19
C SER A 97 -32.78 -6.81 9.68
N GLN A 98 -32.39 -5.65 10.11
CA GLN A 98 -32.50 -5.20 11.52
C GLN A 98 -32.75 -3.71 11.59
N VAL A 99 -33.20 -3.23 12.74
CA VAL A 99 -33.46 -1.82 12.97
C VAL A 99 -32.14 -1.09 13.14
N GLY A 100 -31.99 0.07 12.47
CA GLY A 100 -30.84 0.95 12.65
C GLY A 100 -30.69 1.44 14.09
N ARG A 101 -29.53 1.98 14.43
CA ARG A 101 -29.30 2.50 15.78
C ARG A 101 -30.18 3.70 16.13
N ASP A 102 -30.65 4.40 15.11
CA ASP A 102 -31.64 5.50 15.24
C ASP A 102 -33.06 5.02 15.60
N GLY A 103 -33.32 3.71 15.53
CA GLY A 103 -34.60 3.10 15.87
C GLY A 103 -35.71 3.32 14.86
N ASN A 104 -35.47 4.02 13.75
CA ASN A 104 -36.53 4.49 12.85
C ASN A 104 -36.87 3.53 11.72
N GLU A 105 -35.87 2.94 11.07
CA GLU A 105 -36.10 2.10 9.90
C GLU A 105 -35.34 0.77 9.98
N SER A 106 -35.97 -0.27 9.44
CA SER A 106 -35.32 -1.56 9.27
C SER A 106 -34.56 -1.56 7.95
N ALA A 107 -33.28 -1.84 8.02
CA ALA A 107 -32.39 -1.91 6.88
C ALA A 107 -31.61 -3.23 6.88
N ARG A 108 -31.14 -3.63 5.71
CA ARG A 108 -30.24 -4.77 5.58
C ARG A 108 -28.82 -4.32 5.91
N MET A 109 -28.30 -4.74 7.07
CA MET A 109 -26.99 -4.33 7.55
C MET A 109 -26.37 -5.35 8.50
N SER A 110 -25.10 -5.19 8.80
CA SER A 110 -24.46 -5.83 9.95
C SER A 110 -24.00 -4.78 10.96
N GLN A 111 -24.30 -5.01 12.23
CA GLN A 111 -23.96 -4.08 13.34
C GLN A 111 -23.00 -4.73 14.32
N ILE A 112 -22.12 -3.92 14.89
CA ILE A 112 -21.31 -4.32 16.05
C ILE A 112 -22.25 -4.53 17.23
N SER A 113 -22.09 -5.67 17.92
CA SER A 113 -22.93 -6.04 19.05
C SER A 113 -22.83 -5.01 20.17
N SER A 114 -23.97 -4.52 20.64
CA SER A 114 -24.10 -3.64 21.79
C SER A 114 -25.44 -3.89 22.46
N SER A 115 -25.58 -3.46 23.74
CA SER A 115 -26.87 -3.50 24.40
C SER A 115 -27.82 -2.45 23.81
N PRO A 116 -29.12 -2.77 23.63
CA PRO A 116 -30.10 -1.78 23.16
C PRO A 116 -30.24 -0.54 24.04
N GLN A 117 -29.75 -0.59 25.28
CA GLN A 117 -29.79 0.50 26.26
C GLN A 117 -28.52 1.38 26.20
N ASP A 118 -27.49 0.95 25.51
CA ASP A 118 -26.22 1.67 25.46
C ASP A 118 -26.38 2.94 24.61
N SER A 119 -25.88 4.05 25.13
CA SER A 119 -25.77 5.28 24.31
C SER A 119 -24.73 5.08 23.23
N MET A 120 -24.87 5.80 22.08
CA MET A 120 -23.89 5.75 20.99
C MET A 120 -22.48 6.11 21.47
N GLU A 121 -22.37 7.11 22.35
CA GLU A 121 -21.13 7.51 22.99
C GLU A 121 -20.47 6.34 23.73
N PHE A 122 -21.24 5.64 24.55
CA PHE A 122 -20.74 4.47 25.33
C PHE A 122 -20.27 3.36 24.39
N VAL A 123 -21.01 3.09 23.32
CA VAL A 123 -20.63 2.08 22.31
C VAL A 123 -19.30 2.44 21.65
N ILE A 124 -19.13 3.69 21.21
CA ILE A 124 -17.90 4.16 20.55
C ILE A 124 -16.72 4.14 21.52
N MET A 125 -16.94 4.61 22.76
CA MET A 125 -15.92 4.59 23.81
C MET A 125 -15.44 3.17 24.13
N ASN A 126 -16.37 2.21 24.17
CA ASN A 126 -16.03 0.81 24.42
C ASN A 126 -15.25 0.21 23.25
N ILE A 127 -15.66 0.47 22.00
CA ILE A 127 -14.95 0.07 20.79
C ILE A 127 -13.52 0.62 20.81
N PHE A 128 -13.34 1.91 21.04
CA PHE A 128 -12.01 2.53 21.08
C PHE A 128 -11.15 2.00 22.23
N SER A 129 -11.73 1.81 23.42
CA SER A 129 -11.00 1.24 24.54
C SER A 129 -10.50 -0.17 24.24
N GLN A 130 -11.31 -1.00 23.60
CA GLN A 130 -10.92 -2.34 23.18
C GLN A 130 -9.83 -2.28 22.09
N MET A 131 -10.01 -1.47 21.05
CA MET A 131 -9.03 -1.33 19.96
C MET A 131 -7.66 -0.85 20.47
N ILE A 132 -7.67 0.11 21.40
CA ILE A 132 -6.44 0.66 22.01
C ILE A 132 -5.76 -0.39 22.89
N ALA A 133 -6.51 -1.16 23.66
CA ALA A 133 -5.97 -2.21 24.52
C ALA A 133 -5.29 -3.33 23.73
N ASP A 134 -5.76 -3.60 22.52
CA ASP A 134 -5.21 -4.63 21.64
C ASP A 134 -3.90 -4.21 20.92
N ILE A 135 -3.55 -2.91 20.95
CA ILE A 135 -2.28 -2.44 20.40
C ILE A 135 -1.16 -2.68 21.42
N PRO A 136 -0.06 -3.35 21.04
CA PRO A 136 1.01 -3.70 21.98
C PRO A 136 1.94 -2.51 22.31
N PHE A 137 1.38 -1.43 22.84
CA PHE A 137 2.12 -0.20 23.19
C PHE A 137 3.29 -0.44 24.13
N THR A 138 3.18 -1.40 25.04
CA THR A 138 4.24 -1.73 26.01
C THR A 138 5.54 -2.22 25.35
N GLN A 139 5.47 -2.67 24.11
CA GLN A 139 6.63 -3.14 23.34
C GLN A 139 7.21 -2.05 22.44
N ILE A 140 6.54 -0.90 22.33
CA ILE A 140 6.99 0.22 21.50
C ILE A 140 7.84 1.16 22.38
N PRO A 141 9.00 1.63 21.89
CA PRO A 141 9.80 2.61 22.62
C PRO A 141 9.05 3.91 22.88
N ASP A 142 9.01 4.42 24.09
CA ASP A 142 8.25 5.61 24.53
C ASP A 142 8.49 6.88 23.72
N LYS A 143 9.61 6.96 23.00
CA LYS A 143 10.01 8.12 22.18
C LYS A 143 9.64 7.97 20.70
N CYS A 144 9.02 6.87 20.29
CA CYS A 144 8.62 6.69 18.90
C CYS A 144 7.38 7.53 18.60
N PRO A 145 7.44 8.54 17.72
CA PRO A 145 6.27 9.33 17.37
C PRO A 145 5.20 8.47 16.68
N LEU A 146 3.95 8.70 17.03
CA LEU A 146 2.79 8.12 16.36
C LEU A 146 2.12 9.15 15.47
N VAL A 147 1.90 8.80 14.22
CA VAL A 147 1.07 9.57 13.31
C VAL A 147 -0.26 8.88 13.18
N VAL A 148 -1.34 9.54 13.60
CA VAL A 148 -2.67 8.97 13.62
C VAL A 148 -3.50 9.53 12.46
N VAL A 149 -4.12 8.64 11.71
CA VAL A 149 -5.07 8.98 10.64
C VAL A 149 -6.42 8.39 11.01
N PHE A 150 -7.44 9.26 11.05
CA PHE A 150 -8.84 8.86 11.20
C PHE A 150 -9.52 8.80 9.83
N ASP A 151 -9.98 7.62 9.47
CA ASP A 151 -10.80 7.39 8.28
C ASP A 151 -12.17 6.88 8.74
N VAL A 152 -13.13 7.81 8.84
CA VAL A 152 -14.38 7.59 9.56
C VAL A 152 -15.59 7.90 8.71
N THR A 153 -16.60 7.03 8.78
CA THR A 153 -17.97 7.24 8.28
C THR A 153 -18.95 7.05 9.42
N THR A 154 -19.68 8.10 9.77
CA THR A 154 -20.68 8.09 10.85
C THR A 154 -21.67 9.25 10.66
N SER A 155 -22.82 9.18 11.31
CA SER A 155 -23.79 10.29 11.41
C SER A 155 -23.30 11.39 12.38
N LEU A 156 -22.34 11.09 13.28
CA LEU A 156 -21.84 12.01 14.28
C LEU A 156 -20.78 12.98 13.70
N PRO A 157 -20.62 14.18 14.30
CA PRO A 157 -19.52 15.07 13.98
C PRO A 157 -18.17 14.43 14.25
N LEU A 158 -17.22 14.61 13.33
CA LEU A 158 -15.85 14.04 13.44
C LEU A 158 -15.12 14.51 14.71
N GLU A 159 -15.44 15.71 15.21
CA GLU A 159 -14.88 16.25 16.45
C GLU A 159 -15.26 15.40 17.67
N ASN A 160 -16.52 14.90 17.71
CA ASN A 160 -16.97 14.01 18.77
C ASN A 160 -16.20 12.68 18.74
N ILE A 161 -15.99 12.13 17.55
CA ILE A 161 -15.22 10.88 17.37
C ILE A 161 -13.78 11.06 17.86
N ARG A 162 -13.14 12.18 17.52
CA ARG A 162 -11.79 12.51 18.02
C ARG A 162 -11.77 12.67 19.54
N HIS A 163 -12.77 13.34 20.11
CA HIS A 163 -12.90 13.50 21.54
C HIS A 163 -13.02 12.14 22.26
N TYR A 164 -13.89 11.25 21.78
CA TYR A 164 -14.04 9.91 22.35
C TYR A 164 -12.76 9.07 22.23
N TRP A 165 -12.02 9.22 21.13
CA TRP A 165 -10.72 8.58 20.99
C TRP A 165 -9.71 9.12 22.02
N ASP A 166 -9.61 10.43 22.16
CA ASP A 166 -8.67 11.08 23.08
C ASP A 166 -8.98 10.69 24.54
N GLU A 167 -10.25 10.59 24.90
CA GLU A 167 -10.68 10.13 26.22
C GLU A 167 -10.32 8.65 26.45
N ALA A 168 -10.57 7.79 25.48
CA ALA A 168 -10.16 6.38 25.54
C ALA A 168 -8.64 6.23 25.61
N TRP A 169 -7.90 7.08 24.89
CA TRP A 169 -6.44 7.13 24.91
C TRP A 169 -5.89 7.51 26.28
N GLN A 170 -6.43 8.56 26.89
CA GLN A 170 -6.05 9.00 28.24
C GLN A 170 -6.37 7.94 29.29
N LYS A 171 -7.54 7.30 29.19
CA LYS A 171 -7.96 6.23 30.11
C LYS A 171 -7.00 5.02 30.09
N ASN A 172 -6.37 4.75 28.96
CA ASN A 172 -5.37 3.70 28.81
C ASN A 172 -3.94 4.14 29.22
N ASN A 173 -3.75 5.37 29.74
CA ASN A 173 -2.47 5.93 30.18
C ASN A 173 -1.37 5.91 29.11
N ILE A 174 -1.71 6.15 27.84
CA ILE A 174 -0.77 6.14 26.74
C ILE A 174 -0.12 7.52 26.59
N THR A 175 1.21 7.59 26.60
CA THR A 175 1.99 8.85 26.67
C THR A 175 2.83 9.11 25.40
N PHE A 176 2.53 8.44 24.28
CA PHE A 176 3.26 8.66 23.03
C PHE A 176 3.01 10.05 22.45
N PRO A 177 4.03 10.69 21.83
CA PRO A 177 3.81 11.89 21.05
C PRO A 177 2.98 11.56 19.82
N VAL A 178 1.82 12.20 19.68
CA VAL A 178 0.85 11.96 18.62
C VAL A 178 0.79 13.15 17.68
N GLU A 179 0.86 12.89 16.39
CA GLU A 179 0.60 13.82 15.28
C GLU A 179 -0.66 13.34 14.55
N HIS A 180 -1.67 14.19 14.40
CA HIS A 180 -2.86 13.88 13.60
C HIS A 180 -2.67 14.34 12.17
N VAL A 181 -2.90 13.44 11.21
CA VAL A 181 -2.81 13.73 9.78
C VAL A 181 -4.11 13.34 9.09
N GLU A 182 -4.55 14.17 8.15
CA GLU A 182 -5.73 13.90 7.36
C GLU A 182 -5.43 12.99 6.17
N GLY A 183 -6.37 12.09 5.88
CA GLY A 183 -6.29 11.19 4.75
C GLY A 183 -7.43 10.18 4.72
N ARG A 184 -7.66 9.60 3.55
CA ARG A 184 -8.71 8.58 3.34
C ARG A 184 -8.19 7.46 2.45
N GLY A 185 -8.62 6.25 2.76
CA GLY A 185 -8.34 5.06 1.98
C GLY A 185 -6.86 4.83 1.69
N LEU A 186 -6.56 4.04 0.70
CA LEU A 186 -5.19 3.61 0.38
C LEU A 186 -4.26 4.72 -0.13
N SER A 187 -4.80 5.89 -0.50
CA SER A 187 -3.99 7.07 -0.85
C SER A 187 -3.09 7.52 0.32
N VAL A 188 -3.50 7.26 1.57
CA VAL A 188 -2.69 7.52 2.76
C VAL A 188 -1.39 6.69 2.73
N ILE A 189 -1.49 5.42 2.36
CA ILE A 189 -0.34 4.52 2.29
C ILE A 189 0.61 4.95 1.17
N ASP A 190 0.08 5.26 -0.02
CA ASP A 190 0.92 5.72 -1.13
C ASP A 190 1.66 7.02 -0.79
N ARG A 191 0.96 8.01 -0.21
CA ARG A 191 1.56 9.26 0.26
C ARG A 191 2.63 9.01 1.32
N TRP A 192 2.37 8.16 2.31
CA TRP A 192 3.34 7.81 3.35
C TRP A 192 4.61 7.19 2.76
N LEU A 193 4.46 6.24 1.84
CA LEU A 193 5.59 5.59 1.16
C LEU A 193 6.40 6.56 0.30
N ASN A 194 5.77 7.61 -0.22
CA ASN A 194 6.47 8.64 -1.02
C ASN A 194 7.22 9.64 -0.14
N GLU A 195 6.57 10.16 0.89
CA GLU A 195 7.01 11.36 1.61
C GLU A 195 7.69 11.02 2.94
N ARG A 196 7.17 10.03 3.68
CA ARG A 196 7.54 9.79 5.08
C ARG A 196 8.20 8.42 5.34
N ILE A 197 8.62 7.68 4.33
CA ILE A 197 9.25 6.36 4.49
C ILE A 197 10.56 6.39 5.30
N LYS A 198 11.20 7.55 5.40
CA LYS A 198 12.43 7.74 6.16
C LYS A 198 12.20 8.24 7.59
N ASP A 199 10.96 8.52 7.94
CA ASP A 199 10.61 8.99 9.29
C ASP A 199 10.75 7.84 10.29
N LYS A 200 11.21 8.16 11.49
CA LYS A 200 11.23 7.22 12.61
C LYS A 200 9.89 7.22 13.36
N ALA A 201 8.79 7.48 12.67
CA ALA A 201 7.45 7.48 13.18
C ALA A 201 6.69 6.23 12.74
N MET A 202 5.74 5.77 13.55
CA MET A 202 4.78 4.74 13.18
C MET A 202 3.48 5.39 12.71
N LEU A 203 2.82 4.77 11.74
CA LEU A 203 1.52 5.20 11.26
C LEU A 203 0.43 4.34 11.89
N LEU A 204 -0.46 4.97 12.65
CA LEU A 204 -1.65 4.35 13.23
C LEU A 204 -2.88 4.77 12.42
N ILE A 205 -3.49 3.83 11.75
CA ILE A 205 -4.76 4.02 11.05
C ILE A 205 -5.89 3.63 12.01
N VAL A 206 -6.89 4.50 12.13
CA VAL A 206 -8.13 4.26 12.82
C VAL A 206 -9.26 4.35 11.80
N GLY A 207 -9.69 3.20 11.30
CA GLY A 207 -10.84 3.07 10.39
C GLY A 207 -12.11 2.79 11.18
N LEU A 208 -13.16 3.56 10.96
CA LEU A 208 -14.43 3.38 11.65
C LEU A 208 -15.62 3.62 10.71
N GLN A 209 -16.55 2.69 10.69
CA GLN A 209 -17.92 2.95 10.28
C GLN A 209 -18.87 2.52 11.38
N ILE A 210 -19.62 3.47 11.90
CA ILE A 210 -20.64 3.26 12.91
C ILE A 210 -21.80 4.22 12.66
N ASP A 211 -23.03 3.73 12.75
CA ASP A 211 -24.24 4.50 12.50
C ASP A 211 -24.13 5.37 11.22
N PRO A 212 -23.93 4.76 10.04
CA PRO A 212 -23.79 5.51 8.80
C PRO A 212 -25.13 6.13 8.38
N VAL A 213 -25.10 7.32 7.76
CA VAL A 213 -26.30 8.01 7.28
C VAL A 213 -27.10 7.15 6.27
N VAL A 214 -26.42 6.42 5.40
CA VAL A 214 -27.04 5.40 4.53
C VAL A 214 -26.88 4.05 5.21
N THR A 215 -27.99 3.43 5.58
CA THR A 215 -28.00 2.21 6.40
C THR A 215 -28.13 0.92 5.58
N ASN A 216 -28.76 0.99 4.40
CA ASN A 216 -29.05 -0.22 3.62
C ASN A 216 -27.81 -0.80 2.92
N ASN A 217 -27.60 -2.11 3.08
CA ASN A 217 -26.43 -2.87 2.62
C ASN A 217 -25.08 -2.34 3.17
N THR A 218 -25.07 -1.91 4.41
CA THR A 218 -23.87 -1.42 5.11
C THR A 218 -23.45 -2.32 6.25
N ALA A 219 -22.20 -2.13 6.68
CA ALA A 219 -21.64 -2.83 7.82
C ALA A 219 -21.03 -1.84 8.82
N GLU A 220 -21.28 -2.03 10.09
CA GLU A 220 -20.45 -1.40 11.11
C GLU A 220 -19.14 -2.17 11.26
N ALA A 221 -18.05 -1.43 11.27
CA ALA A 221 -16.72 -1.98 11.46
C ALA A 221 -15.80 -0.94 12.11
N ALA A 222 -14.93 -1.41 12.97
CA ALA A 222 -13.86 -0.62 13.56
C ALA A 222 -12.52 -1.37 13.35
N VAL A 223 -11.48 -0.66 12.93
CA VAL A 223 -10.19 -1.24 12.57
C VAL A 223 -9.06 -0.36 13.09
N THR A 224 -8.04 -0.96 13.70
CA THR A 224 -6.74 -0.30 13.86
C THR A 224 -5.65 -1.07 13.15
N LEU A 225 -4.79 -0.33 12.45
CA LEU A 225 -3.57 -0.84 11.84
C LEU A 225 -2.40 -0.02 12.34
N LEU A 226 -1.45 -0.66 13.01
CA LEU A 226 -0.17 -0.06 13.34
C LEU A 226 0.84 -0.46 12.28
N LEU A 227 1.33 0.53 11.55
CA LEU A 227 2.23 0.35 10.43
C LEU A 227 3.59 0.98 10.72
N GLY A 228 4.64 0.27 10.38
CA GLY A 228 6.02 0.73 10.55
C GLY A 228 6.85 0.56 9.29
N ASN A 229 8.07 1.07 9.34
CA ASN A 229 9.08 0.86 8.33
C ASN A 229 10.32 0.18 8.96
N ARG A 230 11.35 -0.07 8.18
CA ARG A 230 12.60 -0.68 8.69
C ARG A 230 13.29 0.13 9.81
N LEU A 231 12.99 1.43 9.93
CA LEU A 231 13.58 2.30 10.95
C LEU A 231 12.83 2.21 12.29
N THR A 232 11.60 1.70 12.28
CA THR A 232 10.74 1.51 13.46
C THR A 232 10.70 0.06 13.93
N GLN A 233 11.46 -0.82 13.33
CA GLN A 233 11.55 -2.27 13.57
C GLN A 233 12.25 -2.64 14.88
N VAL A 234 12.13 -1.84 15.94
CA VAL A 234 13.01 -1.97 17.11
C VAL A 234 12.45 -2.91 18.18
N ALA A 235 11.15 -3.22 18.17
CA ALA A 235 10.54 -3.93 19.29
C ALA A 235 9.42 -4.91 18.92
N LEU A 236 8.77 -4.75 17.76
CA LEU A 236 7.66 -5.59 17.32
C LEU A 236 8.06 -6.39 16.09
N ASP A 237 7.85 -7.71 16.15
CA ASP A 237 7.95 -8.55 14.97
C ASP A 237 6.77 -8.24 14.04
N PRO A 238 7.03 -7.92 12.76
CA PRO A 238 5.96 -7.62 11.83
C PRO A 238 5.10 -8.85 11.53
N LEU A 239 3.80 -8.65 11.40
CA LEU A 239 2.83 -9.70 11.05
C LEU A 239 2.88 -10.04 9.56
N ALA A 240 3.00 -9.00 8.73
CA ALA A 240 3.02 -9.08 7.27
C ALA A 240 3.64 -7.80 6.66
N LEU A 241 3.84 -7.81 5.35
CA LEU A 241 4.22 -6.62 4.58
C LEU A 241 3.03 -6.14 3.75
N LEU A 242 2.69 -4.87 3.92
CA LEU A 242 1.73 -4.14 3.07
C LEU A 242 2.52 -3.44 1.97
N HIS A 243 2.35 -3.90 0.73
CA HIS A 243 3.03 -3.33 -0.42
C HIS A 243 2.36 -2.05 -0.90
N ARG A 244 3.07 -1.30 -1.74
CA ARG A 244 2.57 -0.06 -2.32
C ARG A 244 1.26 -0.30 -3.05
N PRO A 245 0.19 0.44 -2.73
CA PRO A 245 -1.04 0.39 -3.50
C PRO A 245 -0.87 1.12 -4.85
N ASP A 246 -1.61 0.65 -5.83
CA ASP A 246 -1.73 1.29 -7.14
C ASP A 246 -3.19 1.64 -7.42
N ALA A 247 -3.42 2.84 -7.96
CA ALA A 247 -4.76 3.34 -8.27
C ALA A 247 -5.01 3.24 -9.76
N ALA A 248 -6.09 2.58 -10.13
CA ALA A 248 -6.53 2.45 -11.52
C ALA A 248 -7.92 3.09 -11.71
N PRO A 249 -8.15 3.86 -12.78
CA PRO A 249 -9.50 4.28 -13.15
C PRO A 249 -10.35 3.06 -13.54
N SER A 250 -11.68 3.21 -13.47
CA SER A 250 -12.60 2.17 -13.93
C SER A 250 -12.32 1.80 -15.39
N GLY A 251 -12.29 0.50 -15.68
CA GLY A 251 -11.92 -0.07 -16.98
C GLY A 251 -10.43 -0.41 -17.13
N GLU A 252 -9.56 0.01 -16.21
CA GLU A 252 -8.11 -0.25 -16.24
C GLU A 252 -7.60 -1.05 -15.04
N LEU A 253 -8.50 -1.69 -14.30
CA LEU A 253 -8.15 -2.42 -13.07
C LEU A 253 -7.08 -3.50 -13.28
N SER A 254 -7.13 -4.23 -14.39
CA SER A 254 -6.13 -5.28 -14.69
C SER A 254 -4.70 -4.71 -14.75
N GLU A 255 -4.54 -3.50 -15.27
CA GLU A 255 -3.26 -2.81 -15.29
C GLU A 255 -2.84 -2.36 -13.87
N GLY A 256 -3.77 -1.80 -13.07
CA GLY A 256 -3.52 -1.47 -11.66
C GLY A 256 -3.09 -2.68 -10.83
N MET A 257 -3.76 -3.83 -11.00
CA MET A 257 -3.36 -5.09 -10.37
C MET A 257 -1.95 -5.51 -10.77
N ARG A 258 -1.63 -5.43 -12.07
CA ARG A 258 -0.32 -5.74 -12.61
C ARG A 258 0.76 -4.81 -12.06
N MET A 259 0.47 -3.51 -11.96
CA MET A 259 1.41 -2.52 -11.44
C MET A 259 1.65 -2.70 -9.93
N ALA A 260 0.61 -2.94 -9.15
CA ALA A 260 0.75 -3.26 -7.72
C ALA A 260 1.63 -4.50 -7.47
N ALA A 261 1.53 -5.50 -8.35
CA ALA A 261 2.28 -6.75 -8.25
C ALA A 261 3.70 -6.67 -8.82
N TRP A 262 3.97 -5.76 -9.75
CA TRP A 262 5.20 -5.70 -10.54
C TRP A 262 6.49 -5.69 -9.71
N ASN A 263 6.47 -5.01 -8.61
CA ASN A 263 7.65 -4.83 -7.77
C ASN A 263 7.68 -5.74 -6.53
N VAL A 264 6.66 -6.58 -6.38
CA VAL A 264 6.61 -7.57 -5.30
C VAL A 264 7.28 -8.85 -5.81
N PRO A 265 8.21 -9.46 -5.05
CA PRO A 265 8.89 -10.68 -5.47
C PRO A 265 7.95 -11.89 -5.34
N LEU A 266 6.91 -11.91 -6.19
CA LEU A 266 5.97 -13.02 -6.28
C LEU A 266 6.50 -14.05 -7.27
N LYS A 267 6.47 -15.33 -6.89
CA LYS A 267 6.53 -16.42 -7.86
C LYS A 267 5.17 -16.48 -8.56
N GLU A 268 5.15 -16.91 -9.82
CA GLU A 268 3.90 -17.14 -10.55
C GLU A 268 2.97 -18.02 -9.71
N SER A 269 1.66 -17.73 -9.70
CA SER A 269 0.62 -18.46 -8.95
C SER A 269 0.65 -18.39 -7.41
N MET A 270 1.34 -17.43 -6.79
CA MET A 270 1.42 -17.37 -5.32
C MET A 270 0.23 -16.72 -4.64
N VAL A 271 -0.50 -15.82 -5.30
CA VAL A 271 -1.69 -15.18 -4.71
C VAL A 271 -2.77 -16.24 -4.52
N LYS A 272 -3.26 -16.39 -3.29
CA LYS A 272 -4.24 -17.42 -2.94
C LYS A 272 -5.66 -16.88 -2.79
N ASN A 273 -5.81 -15.65 -2.32
CA ASN A 273 -7.10 -15.01 -2.11
C ASN A 273 -7.14 -13.63 -2.76
N LEU A 274 -8.32 -13.27 -3.25
CA LEU A 274 -8.65 -11.97 -3.77
C LEU A 274 -9.72 -11.33 -2.86
N TRP A 275 -9.36 -10.27 -2.15
CA TRP A 275 -10.23 -9.56 -1.24
C TRP A 275 -10.82 -8.34 -1.92
N LEU A 276 -12.15 -8.21 -1.89
CA LEU A 276 -12.91 -7.11 -2.48
C LEU A 276 -13.65 -6.35 -1.38
N ALA A 277 -13.45 -5.03 -1.28
CA ALA A 277 -14.04 -4.21 -0.22
C ALA A 277 -14.37 -2.78 -0.67
N GLY A 278 -15.44 -2.20 -0.15
CA GLY A 278 -15.83 -0.81 -0.37
C GLY A 278 -16.21 -0.47 -1.81
N MET A 279 -16.80 -1.41 -2.56
CA MET A 279 -17.04 -1.29 -3.98
C MET A 279 -18.51 -1.05 -4.32
N THR A 280 -18.75 -0.31 -5.40
CA THR A 280 -20.04 -0.31 -6.09
C THR A 280 -20.26 -1.64 -6.81
N GLY A 281 -21.51 -1.91 -7.25
CA GLY A 281 -21.82 -3.11 -8.04
C GLY A 281 -21.03 -3.19 -9.35
N GLU A 282 -20.83 -2.07 -10.02
CA GLU A 282 -20.06 -1.97 -11.27
C GLU A 282 -18.57 -2.25 -11.04
N GLN A 283 -17.99 -1.64 -10.02
CA GLN A 283 -16.58 -1.86 -9.63
C GLN A 283 -16.32 -3.34 -9.25
N ARG A 284 -17.28 -3.96 -8.56
CA ARG A 284 -17.18 -5.37 -8.19
C ARG A 284 -17.26 -6.26 -9.42
N ALA A 285 -18.16 -5.97 -10.36
CA ALA A 285 -18.25 -6.72 -11.61
C ALA A 285 -16.93 -6.63 -12.41
N GLU A 286 -16.32 -5.44 -12.48
CA GLU A 286 -14.99 -5.24 -13.08
C GLU A 286 -13.93 -6.09 -12.36
N ALA A 287 -13.88 -6.06 -11.02
CA ALA A 287 -12.91 -6.80 -10.22
C ALA A 287 -13.01 -8.32 -10.43
N ILE A 288 -14.23 -8.85 -10.49
CA ILE A 288 -14.49 -10.28 -10.80
C ILE A 288 -14.05 -10.59 -12.24
N GLY A 289 -14.33 -9.71 -13.20
CA GLY A 289 -13.88 -9.85 -14.58
C GLY A 289 -12.35 -9.88 -14.73
N CYS A 290 -11.62 -9.25 -13.82
CA CYS A 290 -10.15 -9.22 -13.79
C CYS A 290 -9.53 -10.39 -13.00
N GLN A 291 -10.31 -11.33 -12.46
CA GLN A 291 -9.79 -12.48 -11.68
C GLN A 291 -8.73 -13.28 -12.43
N ASN A 292 -8.86 -13.42 -13.76
CA ASN A 292 -7.90 -14.14 -14.59
C ASN A 292 -6.66 -13.32 -14.97
N ALA A 293 -6.58 -12.05 -14.54
CA ALA A 293 -5.44 -11.19 -14.79
C ALA A 293 -4.33 -11.41 -13.75
N HIS A 294 -3.08 -11.16 -14.16
CA HIS A 294 -1.96 -11.18 -13.22
C HIS A 294 -2.13 -10.11 -12.11
N PRO A 295 -1.91 -10.43 -10.83
CA PRO A 295 -1.35 -11.68 -10.26
C PRO A 295 -2.42 -12.67 -9.76
N ALA A 296 -3.70 -12.44 -10.03
CA ALA A 296 -4.83 -13.22 -9.47
C ALA A 296 -5.19 -14.47 -10.31
N GLN A 297 -4.53 -14.74 -11.43
CA GLN A 297 -4.89 -15.80 -12.39
C GLN A 297 -4.97 -17.23 -11.80
N CYS A 298 -4.47 -17.44 -10.60
CA CYS A 298 -4.54 -18.73 -9.92
C CYS A 298 -5.52 -18.74 -8.74
N VAL A 299 -6.23 -17.64 -8.51
CA VAL A 299 -7.25 -17.53 -7.47
C VAL A 299 -8.50 -18.27 -7.96
N LYS A 300 -8.97 -19.21 -7.17
CA LYS A 300 -10.22 -19.93 -7.46
C LYS A 300 -11.43 -19.09 -7.08
N ASP A 301 -12.61 -19.42 -7.64
CA ASP A 301 -13.84 -18.67 -7.35
C ASP A 301 -14.18 -18.66 -5.86
N GLU A 302 -13.94 -19.77 -5.15
CA GLU A 302 -14.18 -19.87 -3.70
C GLU A 302 -13.22 -18.97 -2.89
N ALA A 303 -12.10 -18.57 -3.48
CA ALA A 303 -11.08 -17.72 -2.86
C ALA A 303 -11.22 -16.24 -3.23
N VAL A 304 -12.30 -15.88 -3.93
CA VAL A 304 -12.72 -14.48 -4.11
C VAL A 304 -13.62 -14.11 -2.94
N ILE A 305 -13.14 -13.21 -2.11
CA ILE A 305 -13.76 -12.79 -0.86
C ILE A 305 -14.39 -11.42 -1.07
N SER A 306 -15.69 -11.31 -0.95
CA SER A 306 -16.41 -10.03 -1.09
C SER A 306 -17.01 -9.61 0.23
N LEU A 307 -16.30 -8.73 0.96
CA LEU A 307 -16.76 -8.24 2.26
C LEU A 307 -18.10 -7.50 2.15
N ASP A 308 -18.30 -6.74 1.07
CA ASP A 308 -19.56 -5.99 0.87
C ASP A 308 -20.79 -6.91 0.67
N ILE A 309 -20.59 -8.16 0.18
CA ILE A 309 -21.68 -9.12 0.01
C ILE A 309 -21.96 -9.84 1.31
N SER A 310 -20.93 -10.29 2.02
CA SER A 310 -21.07 -11.11 3.21
C SER A 310 -21.52 -10.30 4.43
N MET A 311 -21.05 -9.07 4.58
CA MET A 311 -21.34 -8.26 5.76
C MET A 311 -21.98 -6.90 5.46
N GLY A 312 -21.90 -6.41 4.24
CA GLY A 312 -22.29 -5.05 3.85
C GLY A 312 -21.08 -4.14 3.69
N ASN A 313 -21.30 -2.99 3.04
CA ASN A 313 -20.24 -2.02 2.80
C ASN A 313 -19.83 -1.33 4.10
N ALA A 314 -18.57 -1.48 4.50
CA ALA A 314 -18.00 -0.90 5.72
C ALA A 314 -17.45 0.54 5.51
N GLY A 315 -17.83 1.21 4.40
CA GLY A 315 -17.49 2.61 4.10
C GLY A 315 -16.00 2.92 4.24
N ALA A 316 -15.67 3.94 5.02
CA ALA A 316 -14.28 4.34 5.26
C ALA A 316 -13.43 3.24 5.94
N ALA A 317 -14.03 2.34 6.70
CA ALA A 317 -13.32 1.22 7.33
C ALA A 317 -13.03 0.08 6.34
N ALA A 318 -13.70 0.00 5.18
CA ALA A 318 -13.63 -1.14 4.27
C ALA A 318 -12.21 -1.51 3.80
N PRO A 319 -11.36 -0.59 3.29
CA PRO A 319 -10.01 -0.94 2.86
C PRO A 319 -9.13 -1.42 4.02
N TRP A 320 -9.30 -0.83 5.19
CA TRP A 320 -8.52 -1.16 6.38
C TRP A 320 -8.92 -2.52 6.95
N LEU A 321 -10.21 -2.84 6.91
CA LEU A 321 -10.73 -4.14 7.31
C LEU A 321 -10.20 -5.25 6.39
N ALA A 322 -10.21 -5.03 5.08
CA ALA A 322 -9.65 -5.98 4.12
C ALA A 322 -8.15 -6.22 4.37
N ILE A 323 -7.37 -5.17 4.66
CA ILE A 323 -5.95 -5.27 4.99
C ILE A 323 -5.75 -6.05 6.30
N ALA A 324 -6.53 -5.75 7.35
CA ALA A 324 -6.41 -6.42 8.64
C ALA A 324 -6.75 -7.92 8.54
N ALA A 325 -7.87 -8.26 7.90
CA ALA A 325 -8.27 -9.65 7.69
C ALA A 325 -7.28 -10.42 6.79
N ALA A 326 -6.85 -9.80 5.68
CA ALA A 326 -5.86 -10.38 4.78
C ALA A 326 -4.49 -10.58 5.47
N THR A 327 -4.11 -9.68 6.40
CA THR A 327 -2.89 -9.83 7.21
C THR A 327 -2.96 -11.08 8.08
N GLU A 328 -4.10 -11.30 8.76
CA GLU A 328 -4.28 -12.48 9.61
C GLU A 328 -4.25 -13.77 8.80
N ILE A 329 -4.91 -13.80 7.64
CA ILE A 329 -4.90 -14.96 6.73
C ILE A 329 -3.49 -15.18 6.12
N ALA A 330 -2.79 -14.13 5.70
CA ALA A 330 -1.43 -14.24 5.19
C ALA A 330 -0.47 -14.84 6.23
N ARG A 331 -0.61 -14.42 7.50
CA ARG A 331 0.16 -14.96 8.63
C ARG A 331 -0.11 -16.45 8.86
N GLN A 332 -1.36 -16.88 8.76
CA GLN A 332 -1.76 -18.29 8.97
C GLN A 332 -1.36 -19.18 7.80
N THR A 333 -1.63 -18.74 6.58
CA THR A 333 -1.46 -19.55 5.36
C THR A 333 -0.07 -19.44 4.75
N GLN A 334 0.73 -18.49 5.22
CA GLN A 334 2.05 -18.13 4.65
C GLN A 334 1.97 -17.89 3.14
N SER A 335 0.88 -17.26 2.69
CA SER A 335 0.62 -16.99 1.28
C SER A 335 0.24 -15.53 1.01
N PRO A 336 0.69 -14.95 -0.11
CA PRO A 336 0.30 -13.62 -0.52
C PRO A 336 -1.21 -13.48 -0.74
N GLN A 337 -1.74 -12.30 -0.38
CA GLN A 337 -3.13 -11.91 -0.52
C GLN A 337 -3.23 -10.69 -1.43
N MET A 338 -4.13 -10.70 -2.40
CA MET A 338 -4.45 -9.53 -3.23
C MET A 338 -5.68 -8.84 -2.66
N ILE A 339 -5.62 -7.52 -2.55
CA ILE A 339 -6.71 -6.69 -2.06
C ILE A 339 -7.06 -5.66 -3.12
N ILE A 340 -8.34 -5.53 -3.43
CA ILE A 340 -8.88 -4.49 -4.31
C ILE A 340 -9.96 -3.74 -3.53
N CYS A 341 -9.81 -2.42 -3.44
CA CYS A 341 -10.73 -1.55 -2.73
C CYS A 341 -11.27 -0.45 -3.64
N GLY A 342 -12.56 -0.16 -3.51
CA GLY A 342 -13.17 0.99 -4.18
C GLY A 342 -12.85 2.30 -3.45
N ASP A 343 -12.61 3.36 -4.21
CA ASP A 343 -12.63 4.73 -3.71
C ASP A 343 -13.78 5.47 -4.39
N THR A 344 -14.87 5.64 -3.65
CA THR A 344 -16.08 6.27 -4.18
C THR A 344 -15.91 7.78 -4.39
N THR A 345 -14.94 8.40 -3.72
CA THR A 345 -14.68 9.84 -3.82
C THR A 345 -13.89 10.17 -5.07
N GLN A 346 -12.93 9.33 -5.45
CA GLN A 346 -12.05 9.53 -6.62
C GLN A 346 -12.48 8.69 -7.84
N LYS A 347 -13.49 7.80 -7.68
CA LYS A 347 -13.93 6.85 -8.72
C LYS A 347 -12.80 5.99 -9.28
N VAL A 348 -11.88 5.60 -8.43
CA VAL A 348 -10.77 4.71 -8.74
C VAL A 348 -10.89 3.41 -7.97
N LEU A 349 -10.21 2.39 -8.46
CA LEU A 349 -9.99 1.12 -7.76
C LEU A 349 -8.52 1.07 -7.32
N TRP A 350 -8.32 0.82 -6.05
CA TRP A 350 -7.00 0.62 -5.47
C TRP A 350 -6.67 -0.86 -5.38
N SER A 351 -5.50 -1.23 -5.85
CA SER A 351 -4.96 -2.59 -5.77
C SER A 351 -3.72 -2.62 -4.89
N THR A 352 -3.62 -3.56 -3.96
CA THR A 352 -2.43 -3.77 -3.13
C THR A 352 -2.23 -5.24 -2.78
N LEU A 353 -1.05 -5.57 -2.28
CA LEU A 353 -0.68 -6.91 -1.85
C LEU A 353 -0.27 -6.92 -0.39
N ILE A 354 -0.69 -7.97 0.30
CA ILE A 354 -0.14 -8.37 1.59
C ILE A 354 0.69 -9.63 1.39
N THR A 355 1.93 -9.62 1.85
CA THR A 355 2.78 -10.81 1.82
C THR A 355 3.20 -11.21 3.23
N PRO A 356 3.32 -12.51 3.52
CA PRO A 356 3.89 -12.95 4.78
C PRO A 356 5.35 -12.50 4.89
N ILE A 357 5.86 -12.44 6.11
CA ILE A 357 7.28 -12.21 6.35
C ILE A 357 8.02 -13.49 5.98
N ALA A 358 9.00 -13.40 5.08
CA ALA A 358 9.87 -14.51 4.78
C ALA A 358 10.59 -14.96 6.05
N SER A 359 10.62 -16.26 6.32
CA SER A 359 11.37 -16.80 7.44
C SER A 359 12.85 -16.42 7.29
N ARG A 360 13.54 -16.10 8.40
CA ARG A 360 14.98 -15.73 8.38
C ARG A 360 15.87 -16.72 7.62
N GLN A 361 15.44 -17.98 7.48
CA GLN A 361 16.16 -19.02 6.75
C GLN A 361 16.14 -18.87 5.23
N GLU A 362 15.17 -18.12 4.66
CA GLU A 362 15.08 -17.88 3.21
C GLU A 362 15.81 -16.60 2.75
N MET A 363 16.27 -15.76 3.68
CA MET A 363 17.01 -14.52 3.36
C MET A 363 18.53 -14.73 3.25
N ASP A 364 19.04 -15.89 3.63
CA ASP A 364 20.48 -16.24 3.60
C ASP A 364 20.86 -17.15 2.40
N LEU A 365 19.95 -17.34 1.45
CA LEU A 365 20.15 -18.01 0.16
C LEU A 365 20.02 -17.03 -1.01
#